data_c6dbb3a1ccad062256f298e763b3da2d
#
_entry.id   c6dbb3a1ccad062256f298e763b3da2d
#
_cell.length_a   1.000
_cell.length_b   1.000
_cell.length_c   1.000
_cell.angle_alpha   90.00
_cell.angle_beta   90.00
_cell.angle_gamma   90.00
#
_symmetry.space_group_name_H-M   'P 1'
#
loop_
_entity.id
_entity.type
_entity.pdbx_description
1 polymer ?
#
loop_
_entity_poly.entity_id
_entity_poly.type
_entity_poly.pdbx_seq_one_letter_code
_entity_poly.pdbx_strand_id
1 'polypeptide(L)'
;RFIYLPKIGEQIKKARNLFNKAIKYYNYKGSYQYCYCTKCNHFYHVINEALKHNVNLETSSSFDIDLILKLYQEKKIDKSLIVIHNGYKTEDYLQKIILLRDLGFKNTITILDSTDELNRLEKVLGRKKLQIGLRMAIDEESQSAYYTSRLGIRPNEIIHFFNKRIKSKKNLELKMLHFFVDSGIKDSLYYWGEFQKALKLYIHLKKQCDTLDSFDLGGGFP
;
A
#
# COMPACT_ATOMS: atom_id res chain seq x y z
N ARG A 1 4.41 -28.90 5.85
CA ARG A 1 3.88 -27.75 6.61
C ARG A 1 2.37 -27.78 6.54
N PHE A 2 1.69 -27.57 7.66
CA PHE A 2 0.23 -27.46 7.74
C PHE A 2 -0.15 -25.99 7.85
N ILE A 3 -1.24 -25.60 7.17
CA ILE A 3 -1.82 -24.26 7.25
C ILE A 3 -3.22 -24.42 7.89
N TYR A 4 -3.42 -23.78 9.03
CA TYR A 4 -4.71 -23.73 9.68
C TYR A 4 -5.47 -22.49 9.20
N LEU A 5 -6.27 -22.65 8.16
CA LEU A 5 -6.94 -21.54 7.47
C LEU A 5 -7.83 -20.67 8.39
N PRO A 6 -8.62 -21.22 9.34
CA PRO A 6 -9.46 -20.39 10.22
C PRO A 6 -8.69 -19.32 10.99
N LYS A 7 -7.39 -19.55 11.28
CA LYS A 7 -6.53 -18.57 11.97
C LYS A 7 -6.41 -17.26 11.22
N ILE A 8 -6.47 -17.30 9.89
CA ILE A 8 -6.40 -16.10 9.03
C ILE A 8 -7.59 -15.19 9.36
N GLY A 9 -8.80 -15.73 9.34
CA GLY A 9 -10.00 -14.98 9.67
C GLY A 9 -10.04 -14.46 11.11
N GLU A 10 -9.56 -15.26 12.08
CA GLU A 10 -9.44 -14.84 13.47
C GLU A 10 -8.55 -13.60 13.62
N GLN A 11 -7.36 -13.60 12.98
CA GLN A 11 -6.42 -12.48 13.06
C GLN A 11 -6.93 -11.24 12.34
N ILE A 12 -7.57 -11.38 11.17
CA ILE A 12 -8.21 -10.27 10.46
C ILE A 12 -9.29 -9.62 11.35
N LYS A 13 -10.15 -10.44 11.97
CA LYS A 13 -11.19 -9.95 12.88
C LYS A 13 -10.60 -9.25 14.11
N LYS A 14 -9.54 -9.83 14.70
CA LYS A 14 -8.84 -9.25 15.86
C LYS A 14 -8.29 -7.87 15.51
N ALA A 15 -7.54 -7.74 14.42
CA ALA A 15 -6.98 -6.47 13.97
C ALA A 15 -8.09 -5.42 13.74
N ARG A 16 -9.13 -5.78 12.97
CA ARG A 16 -10.25 -4.89 12.68
C ARG A 16 -10.96 -4.42 13.96
N ASN A 17 -11.19 -5.33 14.91
CA ASN A 17 -11.84 -4.99 16.18
C ASN A 17 -11.01 -4.03 17.01
N LEU A 18 -9.68 -4.20 17.06
CA LEU A 18 -8.79 -3.30 17.80
C LEU A 18 -8.78 -1.90 17.20
N PHE A 19 -8.62 -1.79 15.88
CA PHE A 19 -8.68 -0.49 15.20
C PHE A 19 -10.04 0.18 15.34
N ASN A 20 -11.15 -0.56 15.18
CA ASN A 20 -12.49 -0.01 15.32
C ASN A 20 -12.79 0.46 16.76
N LYS A 21 -12.30 -0.25 17.78
CA LYS A 21 -12.39 0.18 19.17
C LYS A 21 -11.65 1.52 19.38
N ALA A 22 -10.42 1.64 18.86
CA ALA A 22 -9.66 2.88 18.95
C ALA A 22 -10.33 4.03 18.20
N ILE A 23 -10.79 3.79 16.97
CA ILE A 23 -11.53 4.76 16.15
C ILE A 23 -12.75 5.30 16.92
N LYS A 24 -13.54 4.40 17.52
CA LYS A 24 -14.71 4.77 18.32
C LYS A 24 -14.33 5.55 19.57
N TYR A 25 -13.32 5.08 20.30
CA TYR A 25 -12.88 5.68 21.56
C TYR A 25 -12.40 7.12 21.37
N TYR A 26 -11.61 7.37 20.31
CA TYR A 26 -11.07 8.69 20.00
C TYR A 26 -11.96 9.53 19.08
N ASN A 27 -13.17 9.06 18.74
CA ASN A 27 -14.07 9.72 17.80
C ASN A 27 -13.39 10.11 16.47
N TYR A 28 -12.49 9.24 16.01
CA TYR A 28 -11.78 9.46 14.77
C TYR A 28 -12.72 9.34 13.56
N LYS A 29 -12.61 10.26 12.61
CA LYS A 29 -13.55 10.35 11.47
C LYS A 29 -13.17 9.48 10.26
N GLY A 30 -12.01 8.87 10.28
CA GLY A 30 -11.59 7.93 9.25
C GLY A 30 -12.06 6.50 9.52
N SER A 31 -11.68 5.58 8.65
CA SER A 31 -11.97 4.14 8.75
C SER A 31 -10.68 3.32 8.63
N TYR A 32 -10.72 2.10 9.15
CA TYR A 32 -9.65 1.13 9.00
C TYR A 32 -9.97 0.18 7.83
N GLN A 33 -9.02 0.04 6.90
CA GLN A 33 -9.07 -0.89 5.80
C GLN A 33 -7.97 -1.95 5.96
N TYR A 34 -8.37 -3.22 5.98
CA TYR A 34 -7.41 -4.33 6.00
C TYR A 34 -7.06 -4.71 4.56
N CYS A 35 -5.79 -4.58 4.17
CA CYS A 35 -5.27 -5.04 2.89
C CYS A 35 -4.42 -6.29 3.12
N TYR A 36 -4.83 -7.42 2.55
CA TYR A 36 -4.04 -8.65 2.61
C TYR A 36 -2.89 -8.58 1.61
N CYS A 37 -1.67 -8.68 2.11
CA CYS A 37 -0.47 -8.64 1.28
C CYS A 37 -0.17 -10.02 0.68
N THR A 38 -0.26 -10.16 -0.64
CA THR A 38 -0.07 -11.43 -1.36
C THR A 38 1.32 -12.03 -1.18
N LYS A 39 2.36 -11.19 -1.00
CA LYS A 39 3.73 -11.68 -0.77
C LYS A 39 3.89 -12.52 0.50
N CYS A 40 3.03 -12.34 1.50
CA CYS A 40 3.09 -13.12 2.74
C CYS A 40 2.73 -14.59 2.48
N ASN A 41 1.70 -14.81 1.69
CA ASN A 41 1.33 -16.12 1.17
C ASN A 41 0.35 -15.96 0.00
N HIS A 42 0.80 -16.29 -1.21
CA HIS A 42 0.03 -16.16 -2.45
C HIS A 42 -0.71 -17.44 -2.87
N PHE A 43 -0.74 -18.46 -2.02
CA PHE A 43 -1.53 -19.65 -2.32
C PHE A 43 -3.01 -19.30 -2.41
N TYR A 44 -3.64 -19.76 -3.49
CA TYR A 44 -5.02 -19.48 -3.82
C TYR A 44 -5.99 -19.72 -2.67
N HIS A 45 -5.87 -20.86 -1.96
CA HIS A 45 -6.73 -21.21 -0.84
C HIS A 45 -6.57 -20.27 0.37
N VAL A 46 -5.36 -19.70 0.57
CA VAL A 46 -5.09 -18.72 1.63
C VAL A 46 -5.74 -17.39 1.31
N ILE A 47 -5.59 -16.93 0.06
CA ILE A 47 -6.21 -15.68 -0.39
C ILE A 47 -7.73 -15.78 -0.38
N ASN A 48 -8.29 -16.92 -0.85
CA ASN A 48 -9.72 -17.18 -0.76
C ASN A 48 -10.24 -17.13 0.69
N GLU A 49 -9.48 -17.66 1.64
CA GLU A 49 -9.86 -17.57 3.06
C GLU A 49 -9.87 -16.13 3.55
N ALA A 50 -8.82 -15.36 3.22
CA ALA A 50 -8.76 -13.94 3.57
C ALA A 50 -9.95 -13.14 2.99
N LEU A 51 -10.28 -13.38 1.72
CA LEU A 51 -11.38 -12.69 1.02
C LEU A 51 -12.75 -12.91 1.66
N LYS A 52 -13.00 -14.05 2.33
CA LYS A 52 -14.25 -14.29 3.09
C LYS A 52 -14.47 -13.27 4.22
N HIS A 53 -13.42 -12.53 4.60
CA HIS A 53 -13.45 -11.52 5.64
C HIS A 53 -13.43 -10.08 5.11
N ASN A 54 -13.87 -9.86 3.88
CA ASN A 54 -13.99 -8.52 3.25
C ASN A 54 -12.70 -7.72 3.30
N VAL A 55 -11.57 -8.34 3.01
CA VAL A 55 -10.27 -7.66 2.93
C VAL A 55 -10.04 -7.11 1.54
N ASN A 56 -9.25 -6.05 1.46
CA ASN A 56 -8.65 -5.58 0.22
C ASN A 56 -7.35 -6.35 -0.06
N LEU A 57 -6.71 -6.11 -1.20
CA LEU A 57 -5.48 -6.83 -1.57
C LEU A 57 -4.33 -5.86 -1.82
N GLU A 58 -3.13 -6.29 -1.41
CA GLU A 58 -1.88 -5.65 -1.78
C GLU A 58 -1.03 -6.64 -2.58
N THR A 59 -0.61 -6.23 -3.78
CA THR A 59 0.22 -7.00 -4.70
C THR A 59 1.66 -6.50 -4.66
N SER A 60 2.62 -7.34 -5.02
CA SER A 60 4.05 -7.00 -5.03
C SER A 60 4.78 -7.46 -6.30
N SER A 61 4.05 -8.04 -7.25
CA SER A 61 4.60 -8.52 -8.52
C SER A 61 3.55 -8.55 -9.63
N SER A 62 4.01 -8.70 -10.87
CA SER A 62 3.14 -8.88 -12.03
C SER A 62 2.31 -10.17 -11.96
N PHE A 63 2.84 -11.21 -11.33
CA PHE A 63 2.13 -12.49 -11.12
C PHE A 63 0.92 -12.34 -10.19
N ASP A 64 1.00 -11.43 -9.22
CA ASP A 64 -0.12 -11.16 -8.33
C ASP A 64 -1.30 -10.51 -9.10
N ILE A 65 -1.02 -9.77 -10.18
CA ILE A 65 -2.07 -9.24 -11.05
C ILE A 65 -2.80 -10.37 -11.78
N ASP A 66 -2.07 -11.40 -12.25
CA ASP A 66 -2.70 -12.55 -12.88
C ASP A 66 -3.63 -13.27 -11.90
N LEU A 67 -3.24 -13.33 -10.62
CA LEU A 67 -4.09 -13.84 -9.56
C LEU A 67 -5.35 -12.97 -9.36
N ILE A 68 -5.22 -11.64 -9.34
CA ILE A 68 -6.36 -10.72 -9.26
C ILE A 68 -7.33 -10.96 -10.43
N LEU A 69 -6.82 -11.08 -11.65
CA LEU A 69 -7.62 -11.36 -12.84
C LEU A 69 -8.37 -12.69 -12.73
N LYS A 70 -7.70 -13.74 -12.26
CA LYS A 70 -8.32 -15.05 -12.02
C LYS A 70 -9.43 -14.96 -10.97
N LEU A 71 -9.18 -14.33 -9.83
CA LEU A 71 -10.19 -14.15 -8.78
C LEU A 71 -11.40 -13.35 -9.29
N TYR A 72 -11.19 -12.36 -10.16
CA TYR A 72 -12.27 -11.61 -10.79
C TYR A 72 -13.08 -12.48 -11.77
N GLN A 73 -12.41 -13.26 -12.63
CA GLN A 73 -13.08 -14.20 -13.55
C GLN A 73 -13.93 -15.23 -12.80
N GLU A 74 -13.46 -15.69 -11.65
CA GLU A 74 -14.18 -16.62 -10.78
C GLU A 74 -15.25 -15.94 -9.89
N LYS A 75 -15.49 -14.63 -10.08
CA LYS A 75 -16.46 -13.85 -9.29
C LYS A 75 -16.22 -13.87 -7.77
N LYS A 76 -14.94 -14.03 -7.36
CA LYS A 76 -14.52 -13.96 -5.95
C LYS A 76 -14.30 -12.55 -5.45
N ILE A 77 -14.02 -11.65 -6.37
CA ILE A 77 -13.85 -10.20 -6.14
C ILE A 77 -14.61 -9.44 -7.22
N ASP A 78 -14.91 -8.20 -6.94
CA ASP A 78 -15.45 -7.25 -7.90
C ASP A 78 -14.52 -6.05 -8.10
N LYS A 79 -14.89 -5.16 -9.02
CA LYS A 79 -14.07 -3.99 -9.39
C LYS A 79 -14.02 -2.87 -8.34
N SER A 80 -14.83 -2.98 -7.28
CA SER A 80 -14.82 -2.02 -6.16
C SER A 80 -13.68 -2.29 -5.18
N LEU A 81 -13.07 -3.49 -5.25
CA LEU A 81 -11.95 -3.88 -4.41
C LEU A 81 -10.81 -2.85 -4.49
N ILE A 82 -10.26 -2.46 -3.36
CA ILE A 82 -9.02 -1.69 -3.32
C ILE A 82 -7.86 -2.64 -3.60
N VAL A 83 -7.04 -2.31 -4.59
CA VAL A 83 -5.82 -3.05 -4.92
C VAL A 83 -4.63 -2.10 -4.82
N ILE A 84 -3.75 -2.36 -3.86
CA ILE A 84 -2.52 -1.60 -3.66
C ILE A 84 -1.39 -2.34 -4.38
N HIS A 85 -0.64 -1.65 -5.22
CA HIS A 85 0.52 -2.20 -5.92
C HIS A 85 1.79 -1.65 -5.30
N ASN A 86 2.45 -2.47 -4.50
CA ASN A 86 3.67 -2.13 -3.76
C ASN A 86 4.89 -2.87 -4.34
N GLY A 87 6.09 -2.59 -3.79
CA GLY A 87 7.36 -3.18 -4.23
C GLY A 87 7.87 -2.63 -5.57
N TYR A 88 9.05 -3.09 -5.97
CA TYR A 88 9.68 -2.68 -7.23
C TYR A 88 8.85 -3.11 -8.44
N LYS A 89 8.53 -2.17 -9.32
CA LYS A 89 7.69 -2.43 -10.49
C LYS A 89 8.53 -2.54 -11.75
N THR A 90 8.56 -3.77 -12.30
CA THR A 90 9.04 -4.04 -13.65
C THR A 90 8.09 -3.40 -14.68
N GLU A 91 8.52 -3.30 -15.92
CA GLU A 91 7.67 -2.80 -17.00
C GLU A 91 6.41 -3.67 -17.17
N ASP A 92 6.54 -5.00 -17.15
CA ASP A 92 5.40 -5.93 -17.19
C ASP A 92 4.41 -5.67 -16.05
N TYR A 93 4.90 -5.43 -14.83
CA TYR A 93 4.03 -5.14 -13.69
C TYR A 93 3.26 -3.81 -13.91
N LEU A 94 3.95 -2.77 -14.39
CA LEU A 94 3.30 -1.49 -14.70
C LEU A 94 2.25 -1.64 -15.81
N GLN A 95 2.54 -2.39 -16.88
CA GLN A 95 1.59 -2.66 -17.95
C GLN A 95 0.34 -3.39 -17.44
N LYS A 96 0.51 -4.39 -16.59
CA LYS A 96 -0.59 -5.14 -15.99
C LYS A 96 -1.42 -4.29 -15.02
N ILE A 97 -0.81 -3.36 -14.27
CA ILE A 97 -1.53 -2.38 -13.44
C ILE A 97 -2.43 -1.51 -14.31
N ILE A 98 -1.91 -1.02 -15.44
CA ILE A 98 -2.71 -0.24 -16.40
C ILE A 98 -3.86 -1.09 -16.99
N LEU A 99 -3.59 -2.36 -17.30
CA LEU A 99 -4.62 -3.30 -17.76
C LEU A 99 -5.77 -3.43 -16.73
N LEU A 100 -5.46 -3.62 -15.44
CA LEU A 100 -6.48 -3.67 -14.38
C LEU A 100 -7.31 -2.39 -14.35
N ARG A 101 -6.65 -1.24 -14.48
CA ARG A 101 -7.32 0.06 -14.52
C ARG A 101 -8.26 0.17 -15.71
N ASP A 102 -7.84 -0.28 -16.90
CA ASP A 102 -8.63 -0.29 -18.13
C ASP A 102 -9.83 -1.25 -18.05
N LEU A 103 -9.68 -2.35 -17.32
CA LEU A 103 -10.77 -3.28 -17.01
C LEU A 103 -11.82 -2.69 -16.05
N GLY A 104 -11.54 -1.53 -15.46
CA GLY A 104 -12.48 -0.79 -14.60
C GLY A 104 -12.25 -0.93 -13.10
N PHE A 105 -11.13 -1.48 -12.65
CA PHE A 105 -10.71 -1.42 -11.24
C PHE A 105 -10.29 0.00 -10.89
N LYS A 106 -11.23 0.82 -10.40
CA LYS A 106 -10.99 2.25 -10.15
C LYS A 106 -10.21 2.53 -8.87
N ASN A 107 -10.25 1.61 -7.91
CA ASN A 107 -9.59 1.72 -6.61
C ASN A 107 -8.20 1.07 -6.63
N THR A 108 -7.46 1.30 -7.70
CA THR A 108 -6.11 0.75 -7.93
C THR A 108 -5.10 1.81 -7.58
N ILE A 109 -4.28 1.58 -6.55
CA ILE A 109 -3.30 2.55 -6.05
C ILE A 109 -1.88 2.01 -6.29
N THR A 110 -1.08 2.73 -7.06
CA THR A 110 0.30 2.35 -7.38
C THR A 110 1.26 3.10 -6.46
N ILE A 111 1.92 2.38 -5.54
CA ILE A 111 2.89 2.94 -4.61
C ILE A 111 4.23 3.15 -5.32
N LEU A 112 4.70 4.38 -5.37
CA LEU A 112 6.02 4.72 -5.92
C LEU A 112 7.09 4.50 -4.85
N ASP A 113 8.03 3.59 -5.12
CA ASP A 113 9.16 3.25 -4.25
C ASP A 113 10.39 4.11 -4.50
N SER A 114 10.41 4.86 -5.60
CA SER A 114 11.49 5.79 -5.95
C SER A 114 11.00 6.88 -6.90
N THR A 115 11.78 7.94 -7.01
CA THR A 115 11.50 9.03 -7.96
C THR A 115 11.60 8.57 -9.42
N ASP A 116 12.49 7.62 -9.72
CA ASP A 116 12.69 7.08 -11.08
C ASP A 116 11.54 6.19 -11.53
N GLU A 117 10.83 5.59 -10.59
CA GLU A 117 9.67 4.77 -10.90
C GLU A 117 8.55 5.58 -11.56
N LEU A 118 8.42 6.87 -11.21
CA LEU A 118 7.49 7.77 -11.88
C LEU A 118 7.80 7.90 -13.38
N ASN A 119 9.08 8.00 -13.76
CA ASN A 119 9.48 8.11 -15.15
C ASN A 119 9.07 6.86 -15.96
N ARG A 120 9.20 5.67 -15.36
CA ARG A 120 8.78 4.41 -15.97
C ARG A 120 7.26 4.32 -16.05
N LEU A 121 6.56 4.71 -14.99
CA LEU A 121 5.10 4.75 -14.97
C LEU A 121 4.55 5.69 -16.05
N GLU A 122 5.09 6.89 -16.20
CA GLU A 122 4.65 7.87 -17.20
C GLU A 122 4.76 7.34 -18.63
N LYS A 123 5.77 6.53 -18.94
CA LYS A 123 5.94 5.91 -20.27
C LYS A 123 4.77 4.98 -20.64
N VAL A 124 4.28 4.19 -19.68
CA VAL A 124 3.19 3.23 -19.92
C VAL A 124 1.80 3.83 -19.69
N LEU A 125 1.70 4.86 -18.84
CA LEU A 125 0.43 5.46 -18.45
C LEU A 125 -0.21 6.28 -19.59
N GLY A 126 0.60 7.02 -20.37
CA GLY A 126 0.11 7.93 -21.39
C GLY A 126 -0.81 9.01 -20.80
N ARG A 127 -2.02 9.14 -21.37
CA ARG A 127 -3.04 10.10 -20.90
C ARG A 127 -4.04 9.54 -19.88
N LYS A 128 -3.89 8.30 -19.49
CA LYS A 128 -4.80 7.63 -18.55
C LYS A 128 -4.65 8.19 -17.14
N LYS A 129 -5.74 8.20 -16.37
CA LYS A 129 -5.72 8.62 -14.97
C LYS A 129 -5.39 7.45 -14.06
N LEU A 130 -4.52 7.68 -13.07
CA LEU A 130 -4.12 6.66 -12.11
C LEU A 130 -4.02 7.26 -10.70
N GLN A 131 -4.44 6.48 -9.71
CA GLN A 131 -4.18 6.77 -8.30
C GLN A 131 -2.79 6.26 -7.92
N ILE A 132 -2.03 7.09 -7.23
CA ILE A 132 -0.69 6.76 -6.77
C ILE A 132 -0.57 6.93 -5.26
N GLY A 133 0.39 6.23 -4.69
CA GLY A 133 0.89 6.46 -3.34
C GLY A 133 2.38 6.76 -3.38
N LEU A 134 2.91 7.31 -2.32
CA LEU A 134 4.34 7.52 -2.11
C LEU A 134 4.80 6.67 -0.93
N ARG A 135 5.87 5.89 -1.12
CA ARG A 135 6.50 5.17 -0.02
C ARG A 135 7.60 6.03 0.59
N MET A 136 7.47 6.29 1.89
CA MET A 136 8.51 6.92 2.68
C MET A 136 9.56 5.88 3.07
N ALA A 137 10.83 6.16 2.76
CA ALA A 137 11.94 5.40 3.31
C ALA A 137 12.08 5.69 4.82
N ILE A 138 12.33 4.65 5.60
CA ILE A 138 12.64 4.75 7.02
C ILE A 138 14.15 4.74 7.23
N ASP A 139 14.60 5.28 8.36
CA ASP A 139 15.94 5.06 8.83
C ASP A 139 16.03 3.62 9.36
N GLU A 140 17.09 2.88 9.05
CA GLU A 140 17.26 1.53 9.58
C GLU A 140 17.80 1.56 11.00
N GLU A 141 17.44 0.54 11.80
CA GLU A 141 17.99 0.37 13.15
C GLU A 141 19.53 0.30 13.09
N SER A 142 20.18 0.87 14.08
CA SER A 142 21.65 0.98 14.19
C SER A 142 22.41 -0.37 14.15
N GLN A 143 21.71 -1.48 14.29
CA GLN A 143 22.27 -2.85 14.21
C GLN A 143 22.11 -3.49 12.81
N SER A 144 21.49 -2.81 11.87
CA SER A 144 21.39 -3.28 10.49
C SER A 144 22.71 -3.05 9.76
N ALA A 145 23.09 -4.00 8.89
CA ALA A 145 24.23 -3.85 7.98
C ALA A 145 24.04 -2.72 6.93
N TYR A 146 22.83 -2.18 6.82
CA TYR A 146 22.46 -1.14 5.88
C TYR A 146 21.71 -0.01 6.60
N TYR A 147 22.22 1.20 6.49
CA TYR A 147 21.71 2.39 7.21
C TYR A 147 20.40 2.98 6.67
N THR A 148 19.89 2.49 5.56
CA THR A 148 18.66 3.03 4.95
C THR A 148 17.85 1.94 4.28
N SER A 149 16.53 2.07 4.33
CA SER A 149 15.63 1.22 3.54
C SER A 149 16.00 1.28 2.07
N ARG A 150 16.07 0.12 1.42
CA ARG A 150 16.35 0.00 -0.03
C ARG A 150 15.20 0.50 -0.88
N LEU A 151 14.01 0.62 -0.31
CA LEU A 151 12.79 1.05 -0.96
C LEU A 151 12.21 2.27 -0.26
N GLY A 152 11.64 3.16 -1.05
CA GLY A 152 11.02 4.38 -0.58
C GLY A 152 11.83 5.63 -0.93
N ILE A 153 11.17 6.76 -0.87
CA ILE A 153 11.72 8.10 -1.09
C ILE A 153 12.06 8.69 0.28
N ARG A 154 13.21 9.34 0.42
CA ARG A 154 13.60 9.95 1.69
C ARG A 154 12.61 11.02 2.14
N PRO A 155 12.27 11.11 3.43
CA PRO A 155 11.25 12.05 3.92
C PRO A 155 11.46 13.50 3.47
N ASN A 156 12.73 13.96 3.48
CA ASN A 156 13.09 15.33 3.05
C ASN A 156 12.93 15.57 1.55
N GLU A 157 12.89 14.53 0.72
CA GLU A 157 12.76 14.62 -0.73
C GLU A 157 11.29 14.54 -1.18
N ILE A 158 10.40 13.90 -0.40
CA ILE A 158 9.02 13.62 -0.79
C ILE A 158 8.24 14.89 -1.13
N ILE A 159 8.36 15.95 -0.31
CA ILE A 159 7.64 17.21 -0.52
C ILE A 159 8.09 17.87 -1.82
N HIS A 160 9.42 17.93 -2.04
CA HIS A 160 9.96 18.48 -3.26
C HIS A 160 9.52 17.67 -4.49
N PHE A 161 9.60 16.35 -4.40
CA PHE A 161 9.16 15.44 -5.46
C PHE A 161 7.68 15.62 -5.80
N PHE A 162 6.80 15.66 -4.78
CA PHE A 162 5.38 15.93 -4.97
C PHE A 162 5.15 17.25 -5.69
N ASN A 163 5.73 18.35 -5.18
CA ASN A 163 5.52 19.69 -5.74
C ASN A 163 6.04 19.82 -7.17
N LYS A 164 7.22 19.25 -7.46
CA LYS A 164 7.88 19.37 -8.76
C LYS A 164 7.32 18.43 -9.82
N ARG A 165 6.92 17.21 -9.44
CA ARG A 165 6.67 16.13 -10.39
C ARG A 165 5.23 15.62 -10.42
N ILE A 166 4.46 15.79 -9.35
CA ILE A 166 3.13 15.18 -9.21
C ILE A 166 2.02 16.23 -9.20
N LYS A 167 2.16 17.28 -8.42
CA LYS A 167 1.11 18.27 -8.14
C LYS A 167 0.44 18.88 -9.39
N SER A 168 1.21 19.12 -10.44
CA SER A 168 0.70 19.71 -11.70
C SER A 168 0.11 18.66 -12.66
N LYS A 169 0.25 17.37 -12.38
CA LYS A 169 -0.18 16.28 -13.27
C LYS A 169 -1.67 16.01 -13.11
N LYS A 170 -2.47 16.34 -14.10
CA LYS A 170 -3.93 16.09 -14.09
C LYS A 170 -4.33 14.62 -14.19
N ASN A 171 -3.41 13.76 -14.61
CA ASN A 171 -3.61 12.32 -14.77
C ASN A 171 -3.07 11.48 -13.61
N LEU A 172 -2.45 12.10 -12.61
CA LEU A 172 -2.00 11.44 -11.39
C LEU A 172 -2.76 12.00 -10.19
N GLU A 173 -3.28 11.11 -9.37
CA GLU A 173 -4.01 11.46 -8.15
C GLU A 173 -3.29 10.84 -6.94
N LEU A 174 -2.62 11.67 -6.14
CA LEU A 174 -1.97 11.18 -4.93
C LEU A 174 -3.05 10.84 -3.89
N LYS A 175 -3.16 9.55 -3.54
CA LYS A 175 -4.15 9.00 -2.62
C LYS A 175 -3.57 8.54 -1.30
N MET A 176 -2.31 8.08 -1.28
CA MET A 176 -1.75 7.35 -0.16
C MET A 176 -0.32 7.77 0.17
N LEU A 177 -0.02 7.87 1.45
CA LEU A 177 1.36 7.80 1.96
C LEU A 177 1.53 6.45 2.65
N HIS A 178 2.58 5.73 2.28
CA HIS A 178 2.93 4.43 2.83
C HIS A 178 4.29 4.47 3.50
N PHE A 179 4.44 3.80 4.65
CA PHE A 179 5.73 3.44 5.22
C PHE A 179 5.68 2.02 5.77
N PHE A 180 6.84 1.38 5.91
CA PHE A 180 6.93 0.02 6.40
C PHE A 180 8.25 -0.21 7.15
N VAL A 181 8.17 -0.83 8.32
CA VAL A 181 9.33 -1.25 9.11
C VAL A 181 9.67 -2.69 8.75
N ASP A 182 10.74 -2.85 7.97
CA ASP A 182 11.09 -4.12 7.29
C ASP A 182 11.54 -5.22 8.27
N SER A 183 12.21 -4.84 9.37
CA SER A 183 12.69 -5.76 10.41
C SER A 183 11.58 -6.33 11.30
N GLY A 184 10.33 -5.91 11.09
CA GLY A 184 9.22 -6.12 12.01
C GLY A 184 9.30 -5.18 13.22
N ILE A 185 8.21 -5.12 13.98
CA ILE A 185 8.14 -4.24 15.15
C ILE A 185 8.74 -4.97 16.35
N LYS A 186 10.07 -4.88 16.50
CA LYS A 186 10.81 -5.43 17.64
C LYS A 186 10.92 -4.43 18.78
N ASP A 187 11.07 -3.14 18.43
CA ASP A 187 11.11 -2.01 19.36
C ASP A 187 9.93 -1.08 19.07
N SER A 188 9.07 -0.92 20.07
CA SER A 188 7.90 -0.05 19.96
C SER A 188 8.28 1.43 19.88
N LEU A 189 9.35 1.87 20.55
CA LEU A 189 9.81 3.27 20.51
C LEU A 189 10.31 3.64 19.13
N TYR A 190 11.11 2.76 18.52
CA TYR A 190 11.55 2.93 17.13
C TYR A 190 10.38 3.03 16.17
N TYR A 191 9.43 2.08 16.24
CA TYR A 191 8.24 2.12 15.39
C TYR A 191 7.46 3.42 15.53
N TRP A 192 7.22 3.87 16.77
CA TRP A 192 6.50 5.11 17.01
C TRP A 192 7.28 6.35 16.55
N GLY A 193 8.59 6.32 16.59
CA GLY A 193 9.45 7.36 16.01
C GLY A 193 9.25 7.49 14.51
N GLU A 194 9.32 6.38 13.78
CA GLU A 194 9.08 6.35 12.32
C GLU A 194 7.63 6.71 11.96
N PHE A 195 6.65 6.20 12.74
CA PHE A 195 5.25 6.57 12.58
C PHE A 195 5.04 8.07 12.72
N GLN A 196 5.64 8.72 13.72
CA GLN A 196 5.52 10.17 13.92
C GLN A 196 6.13 10.97 12.76
N LYS A 197 7.27 10.53 12.21
CA LYS A 197 7.88 11.14 11.03
C LYS A 197 6.92 11.05 9.83
N ALA A 198 6.39 9.85 9.58
CA ALA A 198 5.45 9.61 8.49
C ALA A 198 4.14 10.39 8.66
N LEU A 199 3.60 10.46 9.88
CA LEU A 199 2.39 11.23 10.18
C LEU A 199 2.57 12.73 9.97
N LYS A 200 3.69 13.30 10.41
CA LYS A 200 4.03 14.71 10.16
C LYS A 200 4.11 15.02 8.66
N LEU A 201 4.75 14.12 7.90
CA LEU A 201 4.84 14.21 6.45
C LEU A 201 3.46 14.10 5.79
N TYR A 202 2.63 13.15 6.21
CA TYR A 202 1.26 13.01 5.73
C TYR A 202 0.43 14.28 5.96
N ILE A 203 0.47 14.84 7.17
CA ILE A 203 -0.23 16.09 7.50
C ILE A 203 0.24 17.24 6.61
N HIS A 204 1.55 17.34 6.37
CA HIS A 204 2.10 18.38 5.52
C HIS A 204 1.65 18.24 4.05
N LEU A 205 1.69 17.03 3.52
CA LEU A 205 1.19 16.72 2.17
C LEU A 205 -0.31 16.97 2.05
N LYS A 206 -1.10 16.54 3.06
CA LYS A 206 -2.57 16.70 3.08
C LYS A 206 -3.00 18.15 2.96
N LYS A 207 -2.25 19.09 3.56
CA LYS A 207 -2.51 20.54 3.43
C LYS A 207 -2.37 21.07 2.02
N GLN A 208 -1.70 20.34 1.12
CA GLN A 208 -1.39 20.74 -0.26
C GLN A 208 -2.06 19.83 -1.31
N CYS A 209 -2.70 18.74 -0.85
CA CYS A 209 -3.23 17.70 -1.71
C CYS A 209 -4.53 17.14 -1.13
N ASP A 210 -5.67 17.64 -1.61
CA ASP A 210 -7.00 17.23 -1.14
C ASP A 210 -7.31 15.76 -1.41
N THR A 211 -6.72 15.20 -2.46
CA THR A 211 -6.92 13.81 -2.87
C THR A 211 -6.21 12.79 -1.97
N LEU A 212 -5.20 13.23 -1.19
CA LEU A 212 -4.50 12.38 -0.23
C LEU A 212 -5.43 12.08 0.96
N ASP A 213 -5.96 10.88 1.07
CA ASP A 213 -6.92 10.47 2.09
C ASP A 213 -6.56 9.18 2.82
N SER A 214 -5.49 8.52 2.42
CA SER A 214 -5.10 7.22 2.94
C SER A 214 -3.67 7.24 3.51
N PHE A 215 -3.51 6.62 4.68
CA PHE A 215 -2.22 6.44 5.34
C PHE A 215 -2.00 4.97 5.63
N ASP A 216 -1.05 4.37 4.94
CA ASP A 216 -0.74 2.94 5.05
C ASP A 216 0.44 2.73 6.00
N LEU A 217 0.18 2.02 7.07
CA LEU A 217 1.12 1.76 8.18
C LEU A 217 2.01 0.54 7.94
N GLY A 218 1.86 -0.11 6.78
CA GLY A 218 2.51 -1.39 6.52
C GLY A 218 1.97 -2.53 7.39
N GLY A 219 2.78 -3.54 7.58
CA GLY A 219 2.44 -4.72 8.37
C GLY A 219 3.45 -4.96 9.49
N GLY A 220 3.50 -6.23 9.98
CA GLY A 220 4.47 -6.63 11.01
C GLY A 220 4.05 -6.30 12.44
N PHE A 221 2.78 -5.96 12.68
CA PHE A 221 2.22 -5.79 14.01
C PHE A 221 2.27 -7.11 14.79
N PRO A 222 2.62 -7.08 16.12
CA PRO A 222 2.71 -8.26 16.96
C PRO A 222 1.37 -8.94 17.22
#